data_dc0408aefa9974c85464225101085a46
#
_entry.id   dc0408aefa9974c85464225101085a46
#
_cell.length_a   1.000
_cell.length_b   1.000
_cell.length_c   1.000
_cell.angle_alpha   90.00
_cell.angle_beta   90.00
_cell.angle_gamma   90.00
#
_symmetry.space_group_name_H-M   'P 1'
#
loop_
_entity.id
_entity.type
_entity.pdbx_description
1 polymer ?
#
loop_
_entity_poly.entity_id
_entity_poly.type
_entity_poly.pdbx_seq_one_letter_code
_entity_poly.pdbx_strand_id
1 'polypeptide(L)'
;MLVQQMLFMASGDGFAGEQESWTNPSNATNNLFYTWTVPAGVTAISAVVVGGGGGGSPAVSFNDGSDEYQTRPGAGGGGGGLTYNNSITVTPGETLNICVGCGGSRGNSNSSDQKDWANAGYGGHSWIKRGGTNG
;
A
#
# COMPACT_ATOMS: atom_id res chain seq x y z
N MET A 1 10.74 8.19 -1.22
CA MET A 1 10.52 6.80 -1.67
C MET A 1 9.70 6.09 -0.60
N LEU A 2 8.42 5.89 -0.85
CA LEU A 2 7.54 5.16 0.05
C LEU A 2 7.70 3.67 -0.25
N VAL A 3 8.41 2.97 0.60
CA VAL A 3 8.48 1.49 0.57
C VAL A 3 7.28 0.99 1.36
N GLN A 4 6.33 0.37 0.66
CA GLN A 4 5.22 -0.34 1.31
C GLN A 4 5.72 -1.72 1.69
N GLN A 5 5.74 -2.01 2.96
CA GLN A 5 6.33 -3.22 3.50
C GLN A 5 5.34 -3.95 4.40
N MET A 6 5.30 -5.25 4.26
CA MET A 6 4.67 -6.14 5.21
C MET A 6 5.76 -6.99 5.85
N LEU A 7 5.80 -6.99 7.17
CA LEU A 7 6.79 -7.69 7.96
C LEU A 7 6.11 -8.74 8.83
N PHE A 8 6.59 -9.98 8.77
CA PHE A 8 6.21 -11.03 9.69
C PHE A 8 7.37 -11.41 10.61
N MET A 9 7.06 -11.67 11.85
CA MET A 9 7.95 -12.34 12.79
C MET A 9 7.22 -13.60 13.26
N ALA A 10 7.82 -14.75 13.03
CA ALA A 10 7.30 -16.03 13.47
C ALA A 10 7.88 -16.44 14.82
N SER A 11 7.07 -17.04 15.67
CA SER A 11 7.52 -17.60 16.96
C SER A 11 6.92 -18.99 17.18
N GLY A 12 7.68 -19.90 17.75
CA GLY A 12 7.27 -21.26 18.12
C GLY A 12 8.38 -22.00 18.85
N ASP A 13 8.07 -23.12 19.50
CA ASP A 13 9.05 -23.95 20.19
C ASP A 13 10.11 -24.47 19.20
N GLY A 14 11.35 -24.03 19.38
CA GLY A 14 12.49 -24.42 18.54
C GLY A 14 12.69 -23.61 17.26
N PHE A 15 11.90 -22.56 17.02
CA PHE A 15 12.04 -21.65 15.89
C PHE A 15 12.83 -20.41 16.28
N ALA A 16 14.02 -20.21 15.69
CA ALA A 16 14.78 -18.97 15.84
C ALA A 16 14.12 -17.92 14.91
N GLY A 17 13.29 -17.05 15.47
CA GLY A 17 12.43 -16.06 14.81
C GLY A 17 12.89 -15.63 13.41
N GLU A 18 12.33 -16.22 12.38
CA GLU A 18 12.54 -15.79 11.00
C GLU A 18 11.62 -14.62 10.70
N GLN A 19 12.09 -13.76 9.82
CA GLN A 19 11.39 -12.56 9.39
C GLN A 19 11.22 -12.62 7.88
N GLU A 20 9.97 -12.48 7.44
CA GLU A 20 9.62 -12.37 6.04
C GLU A 20 9.07 -10.99 5.74
N SER A 21 9.37 -10.45 4.56
CA SER A 21 8.86 -9.16 4.14
C SER A 21 8.43 -9.16 2.68
N TRP A 22 7.32 -8.53 2.40
CA TRP A 22 6.79 -8.33 1.04
C TRP A 22 6.60 -6.85 0.79
N THR A 23 7.04 -6.40 -0.38
CA THR A 23 6.99 -5.00 -0.76
C THR A 23 6.32 -4.83 -2.12
N ASN A 24 5.69 -3.68 -2.32
CA ASN A 24 5.21 -3.26 -3.61
C ASN A 24 6.07 -2.05 -4.05
N PRO A 25 6.74 -2.10 -5.24
CA PRO A 25 7.57 -1.00 -5.69
C PRO A 25 6.78 0.31 -5.80
N SER A 26 7.44 1.43 -5.54
CA SER A 26 6.82 2.76 -5.53
C SER A 26 6.21 3.20 -6.88
N ASN A 27 6.58 2.53 -7.96
CA ASN A 27 6.06 2.77 -9.32
C ASN A 27 4.99 1.76 -9.76
N ALA A 28 4.58 0.85 -8.88
CA ALA A 28 3.54 -0.11 -9.20
C ALA A 28 2.17 0.58 -9.26
N THR A 29 1.42 0.29 -10.31
CA THR A 29 0.06 0.79 -10.52
C THR A 29 -1.02 -0.16 -9.99
N ASN A 30 -0.62 -1.36 -9.58
CA ASN A 30 -1.50 -2.42 -9.10
C ASN A 30 -1.02 -2.99 -7.78
N ASN A 31 -1.96 -3.53 -7.00
CA ASN A 31 -1.63 -4.31 -5.81
C ASN A 31 -0.88 -5.58 -6.21
N LEU A 32 0.07 -6.00 -5.38
CA LEU A 32 0.78 -7.27 -5.55
C LEU A 32 0.22 -8.32 -4.58
N PHE A 33 0.14 -9.55 -5.06
CA PHE A 33 -0.41 -10.68 -4.30
C PHE A 33 0.67 -11.74 -4.13
N TYR A 34 0.78 -12.23 -2.90
CA TYR A 34 1.73 -13.26 -2.51
C TYR A 34 1.01 -14.34 -1.72
N THR A 35 1.60 -15.51 -1.70
CA THR A 35 1.19 -16.61 -0.81
C THR A 35 2.36 -16.97 0.08
N TRP A 36 2.08 -17.25 1.34
CA TRP A 36 3.07 -17.72 2.30
C TRP A 36 2.52 -18.94 3.04
N THR A 37 3.32 -20.00 3.06
CA THR A 37 2.97 -21.21 3.79
C THR A 37 3.63 -21.17 5.15
N VAL A 38 2.83 -21.33 6.20
CA VAL A 38 3.32 -21.32 7.58
C VAL A 38 4.30 -22.49 7.78
N PRO A 39 5.56 -22.22 8.19
CA PRO A 39 6.55 -23.26 8.42
C PRO A 39 6.13 -24.26 9.50
N ALA A 40 6.71 -25.46 9.44
CA ALA A 40 6.51 -26.47 10.48
C ALA A 40 6.99 -25.93 11.83
N GLY A 41 6.18 -26.14 12.88
CA GLY A 41 6.50 -25.67 14.24
C GLY A 41 6.06 -24.23 14.55
N VAL A 42 5.66 -23.44 13.57
CA VAL A 42 5.16 -22.07 13.78
C VAL A 42 3.68 -22.12 14.11
N THR A 43 3.31 -21.64 15.30
CA THR A 43 1.92 -21.61 15.77
C THR A 43 1.38 -20.20 16.00
N ALA A 44 2.26 -19.21 15.96
CA ALA A 44 1.88 -17.80 16.08
C ALA A 44 2.82 -16.92 15.23
N ILE A 45 2.30 -15.83 14.71
CA ILE A 45 3.06 -14.80 13.99
C ILE A 45 2.68 -13.41 14.49
N SER A 46 3.62 -12.49 14.38
CA SER A 46 3.35 -11.05 14.48
C SER A 46 3.39 -10.42 13.09
N ALA A 47 2.49 -9.50 12.81
CA ALA A 47 2.44 -8.85 11.51
C ALA A 47 2.29 -7.34 11.63
N VAL A 48 3.00 -6.63 10.77
CA VAL A 48 2.80 -5.19 10.51
C VAL A 48 2.36 -5.04 9.06
N VAL A 49 1.27 -4.34 8.84
CA VAL A 49 0.67 -4.14 7.52
C VAL A 49 0.57 -2.64 7.24
N VAL A 50 1.16 -2.20 6.13
CA VAL A 50 1.14 -0.80 5.70
C VAL A 50 0.41 -0.70 4.36
N GLY A 51 -0.65 0.09 4.32
CA GLY A 51 -1.39 0.39 3.09
C GLY A 51 -0.68 1.43 2.23
N GLY A 52 -1.05 1.53 0.96
CA GLY A 52 -0.53 2.54 0.06
C GLY A 52 -0.92 3.96 0.44
N GLY A 53 0.00 4.90 0.31
CA GLY A 53 -0.31 6.32 0.40
C GLY A 53 -1.07 6.81 -0.83
N GLY A 54 -1.90 7.83 -0.68
CA GLY A 54 -2.56 8.51 -1.79
C GLY A 54 -1.57 9.30 -2.66
N GLY A 55 -1.91 9.53 -3.91
CA GLY A 55 -1.15 10.40 -4.80
C GLY A 55 -1.36 11.89 -4.48
N GLY A 56 -0.38 12.71 -4.80
CA GLY A 56 -0.50 14.17 -4.72
C GLY A 56 -1.15 14.75 -5.97
N SER A 57 -1.82 15.89 -5.84
CA SER A 57 -2.32 16.66 -6.98
C SER A 57 -1.21 17.56 -7.57
N PRO A 58 -1.19 17.80 -8.89
CA PRO A 58 -0.24 18.74 -9.49
C PRO A 58 -0.60 20.18 -9.14
N ALA A 59 0.38 21.06 -9.27
CA ALA A 59 0.11 22.48 -9.42
C ALA A 59 -0.57 22.73 -10.77
N VAL A 60 -1.53 23.64 -10.80
CA VAL A 60 -2.23 24.04 -12.03
C VAL A 60 -2.07 25.53 -12.24
N SER A 61 -1.79 25.91 -13.49
CA SER A 61 -1.83 27.31 -13.91
C SER A 61 -3.01 27.49 -14.84
N PHE A 62 -3.78 28.54 -14.62
CA PHE A 62 -4.91 28.89 -15.48
C PHE A 62 -4.94 30.39 -15.75
N ASN A 63 -5.47 30.72 -16.92
CA ASN A 63 -5.74 32.09 -17.28
C ASN A 63 -7.26 32.31 -17.10
N ASP A 64 -7.64 33.26 -16.27
CA ASP A 64 -9.05 33.59 -16.00
C ASP A 64 -9.65 34.56 -17.02
N GLY A 65 -8.94 34.83 -18.12
CA GLY A 65 -9.32 35.80 -19.13
C GLY A 65 -8.75 37.20 -18.89
N SER A 66 -7.99 37.36 -17.82
CA SER A 66 -7.10 38.51 -17.61
C SER A 66 -5.72 38.17 -18.17
N ASP A 67 -4.90 39.16 -18.45
CA ASP A 67 -3.52 38.95 -18.92
C ASP A 67 -2.59 38.34 -17.84
N GLU A 68 -3.14 37.92 -16.72
CA GLU A 68 -2.41 37.37 -15.58
C GLU A 68 -2.66 35.85 -15.44
N TYR A 69 -1.57 35.07 -15.45
CA TYR A 69 -1.63 33.63 -15.12
C TYR A 69 -1.69 33.44 -13.62
N GLN A 70 -2.74 32.77 -13.17
CA GLN A 70 -2.84 32.35 -11.77
C GLN A 70 -2.34 30.91 -11.61
N THR A 71 -1.51 30.71 -10.61
CA THR A 71 -1.00 29.38 -10.26
C THR A 71 -1.57 28.93 -8.93
N ARG A 72 -2.21 27.76 -8.88
CA ARG A 72 -2.59 27.10 -7.64
C ARG A 72 -1.60 26.00 -7.34
N PRO A 73 -1.05 25.96 -6.12
CA PRO A 73 -0.12 24.90 -5.73
C PRO A 73 -0.84 23.56 -5.68
N GLY A 74 -0.11 22.50 -5.99
CA GLY A 74 -0.58 21.13 -5.78
C GLY A 74 -0.62 20.76 -4.30
N ALA A 75 -1.41 19.78 -3.96
CA ALA A 75 -1.46 19.22 -2.61
C ALA A 75 -0.64 17.92 -2.53
N GLY A 76 -0.01 17.68 -1.39
CA GLY A 76 0.64 16.42 -1.09
C GLY A 76 -0.37 15.27 -0.97
N GLY A 77 0.08 14.06 -1.27
CA GLY A 77 -0.71 12.86 -1.04
C GLY A 77 -0.83 12.51 0.44
N GLY A 78 -1.91 11.87 0.82
CA GLY A 78 -2.08 11.33 2.18
C GLY A 78 -1.15 10.14 2.45
N GLY A 79 -0.75 9.94 3.70
CA GLY A 79 -0.01 8.74 4.12
C GLY A 79 -0.87 7.47 4.05
N GLY A 80 -0.23 6.32 3.91
CA GLY A 80 -0.88 5.03 4.05
C GLY A 80 -1.22 4.72 5.51
N GLY A 81 -2.29 3.97 5.73
CA GLY A 81 -2.63 3.46 7.05
C GLY A 81 -1.66 2.36 7.49
N LEU A 82 -1.38 2.28 8.78
CA LEU A 82 -0.60 1.22 9.39
C LEU A 82 -1.45 0.46 10.40
N THR A 83 -1.37 -0.86 10.37
CA THR A 83 -1.93 -1.73 11.41
C THR A 83 -0.92 -2.80 11.80
N TYR A 84 -1.02 -3.30 13.04
CA TYR A 84 -0.18 -4.39 13.51
C TYR A 84 -0.95 -5.33 14.43
N ASN A 85 -0.49 -6.57 14.48
CA ASN A 85 -0.95 -7.55 15.46
C ASN A 85 0.24 -8.40 15.90
N ASN A 86 0.46 -8.46 17.21
CA ASN A 86 1.62 -9.13 17.80
C ASN A 86 1.42 -10.63 18.02
N SER A 87 0.19 -11.14 17.86
CA SER A 87 -0.10 -12.55 18.09
C SER A 87 -1.28 -13.00 17.23
N ILE A 88 -0.98 -13.49 16.05
CA ILE A 88 -1.94 -14.12 15.16
C ILE A 88 -1.69 -15.62 15.25
N THR A 89 -2.62 -16.37 15.83
CA THR A 89 -2.53 -17.83 15.87
C THR A 89 -2.60 -18.37 14.44
N VAL A 90 -1.67 -19.25 14.08
CA VAL A 90 -1.61 -19.90 12.77
C VAL A 90 -1.42 -21.40 12.95
N THR A 91 -1.72 -22.17 11.90
CA THR A 91 -1.50 -23.62 11.87
C THR A 91 -0.34 -23.95 10.96
N PRO A 92 0.66 -24.74 11.40
CA PRO A 92 1.73 -25.19 10.53
C PRO A 92 1.20 -25.80 9.23
N GLY A 93 1.74 -25.38 8.10
CA GLY A 93 1.33 -25.82 6.76
C GLY A 93 0.12 -25.09 6.17
N GLU A 94 -0.59 -24.24 6.94
CA GLU A 94 -1.63 -23.40 6.33
C GLU A 94 -1.03 -22.35 5.38
N THR A 95 -1.81 -21.98 4.37
CA THR A 95 -1.41 -20.93 3.42
C THR A 95 -2.12 -19.61 3.75
N LEU A 96 -1.35 -18.56 3.88
CA LEU A 96 -1.84 -17.19 4.01
C LEU A 96 -1.69 -16.46 2.67
N ASN A 97 -2.75 -15.77 2.27
CA ASN A 97 -2.74 -14.88 1.13
C ASN A 97 -2.42 -13.47 1.62
N ILE A 98 -1.49 -12.81 0.93
CA ILE A 98 -0.96 -11.50 1.28
C ILE A 98 -1.19 -10.57 0.11
N CYS A 99 -1.75 -9.41 0.37
CA CYS A 99 -1.86 -8.34 -0.59
C CYS A 99 -1.04 -7.15 -0.10
N VAL A 100 -0.17 -6.63 -0.95
CA VAL A 100 0.56 -5.39 -0.70
C VAL A 100 0.03 -4.33 -1.65
N GLY A 101 -0.63 -3.32 -1.08
CA GLY A 101 -1.26 -2.24 -1.82
C GLY A 101 -0.25 -1.41 -2.61
N CYS A 102 -0.64 -0.88 -3.75
CA CYS A 102 0.15 0.09 -4.50
C CYS A 102 0.00 1.51 -3.92
N GLY A 103 0.92 2.41 -4.24
CA GLY A 103 0.73 3.84 -4.03
C GLY A 103 -0.32 4.41 -4.98
N GLY A 104 -1.02 5.45 -4.54
CA GLY A 104 -1.92 6.19 -5.42
C GLY A 104 -1.15 6.91 -6.53
N SER A 105 -1.72 6.94 -7.73
CA SER A 105 -1.16 7.71 -8.84
C SER A 105 -1.20 9.21 -8.54
N ARG A 106 -0.17 9.93 -8.96
CA ARG A 106 -0.23 11.39 -8.94
C ARG A 106 -1.36 11.87 -9.87
N GLY A 107 -2.01 12.95 -9.50
CA GLY A 107 -2.93 13.64 -10.40
C GLY A 107 -2.21 14.13 -11.65
N ASN A 108 -2.90 14.14 -12.79
CA ASN A 108 -2.35 14.60 -14.07
C ASN A 108 -2.88 16.00 -14.38
N SER A 109 -2.00 16.91 -14.77
CA SER A 109 -2.39 18.27 -15.20
C SER A 109 -2.61 18.31 -16.72
N ASN A 110 -3.64 17.66 -17.22
CA ASN A 110 -4.06 17.88 -18.61
C ASN A 110 -5.02 19.08 -18.65
N SER A 111 -4.49 20.27 -18.63
CA SER A 111 -5.30 21.48 -18.64
C SER A 111 -5.27 22.16 -19.99
N SER A 112 -6.20 21.86 -20.84
CA SER A 112 -6.75 22.86 -21.77
C SER A 112 -8.06 23.48 -21.23
N ASP A 113 -8.68 22.88 -20.20
CA ASP A 113 -9.91 23.38 -19.60
C ASP A 113 -9.83 23.41 -18.08
N GLN A 114 -10.16 24.55 -17.51
CA GLN A 114 -10.10 24.93 -16.09
C GLN A 114 -10.91 24.06 -15.11
N LYS A 115 -11.50 22.96 -15.56
CA LYS A 115 -12.43 22.12 -14.78
C LYS A 115 -11.90 20.74 -14.45
N ASP A 116 -10.85 20.27 -15.11
CA ASP A 116 -10.32 18.93 -14.85
C ASP A 116 -9.24 18.96 -13.77
N TRP A 117 -9.70 19.02 -12.54
CA TRP A 117 -8.93 18.63 -11.38
C TRP A 117 -8.61 17.16 -11.54
N ALA A 118 -7.47 16.86 -12.10
CA ALA A 118 -7.05 15.48 -12.27
C ALA A 118 -6.92 14.83 -10.89
N ASN A 119 -7.85 13.95 -10.64
CA ASN A 119 -7.95 13.24 -9.38
C ASN A 119 -6.66 12.46 -9.11
N ALA A 120 -6.01 12.77 -8.01
CA ALA A 120 -4.96 11.92 -7.48
C ALA A 120 -5.56 10.56 -7.09
N GLY A 121 -4.86 9.49 -7.40
CA GLY A 121 -5.33 8.13 -7.10
C GLY A 121 -5.27 7.83 -5.61
N TYR A 122 -6.15 6.93 -5.17
CA TYR A 122 -6.10 6.38 -3.83
C TYR A 122 -4.99 5.33 -3.72
N GLY A 123 -4.38 5.21 -2.54
CA GLY A 123 -3.49 4.09 -2.23
C GLY A 123 -4.27 2.77 -2.12
N GLY A 124 -3.62 1.68 -2.51
CA GLY A 124 -4.19 0.34 -2.42
C GLY A 124 -4.20 -0.19 -0.98
N HIS A 125 -5.12 -1.11 -0.71
CA HIS A 125 -5.20 -1.78 0.58
C HIS A 125 -4.16 -2.90 0.69
N SER A 126 -3.50 -3.00 1.85
CA SER A 126 -2.69 -4.16 2.21
C SER A 126 -3.44 -5.00 3.24
N TRP A 127 -3.39 -6.32 3.10
CA TRP A 127 -4.08 -7.25 3.99
C TRP A 127 -3.45 -8.64 3.99
N ILE A 128 -3.77 -9.41 5.04
CA ILE A 128 -3.48 -10.82 5.19
C ILE A 128 -4.79 -11.56 5.35
N LYS A 129 -4.95 -12.68 4.64
CA LYS A 129 -6.14 -13.51 4.71
C LYS A 129 -5.75 -14.99 4.75
N ARG A 130 -6.44 -15.79 5.56
CA ARG A 130 -6.30 -17.25 5.55
C ARG A 130 -6.85 -17.83 4.24
N GLY A 131 -6.28 -18.93 3.78
CA GLY A 131 -6.59 -19.56 2.51
C GLY A 131 -8.10 -19.70 2.26
N GLY A 132 -8.51 -19.22 1.11
CA GLY A 132 -9.85 -19.17 0.57
C GLY A 132 -9.81 -18.28 -0.65
N THR A 133 -10.46 -18.68 -1.72
CA THR A 133 -10.53 -18.00 -3.01
C THR A 133 -10.61 -16.48 -2.87
N ASN A 134 -9.79 -15.78 -3.68
CA ASN A 134 -9.87 -14.33 -3.87
C ASN A 134 -11.33 -13.92 -4.11
N GLY A 135 -11.88 -13.15 -3.18
CA GLY A 135 -13.12 -12.46 -3.32
C GLY A 135 -12.84 -10.98 -3.53
#